data_97df11d002e47ddf75b0399c65ff28f3
#
_entry.id   97df11d002e47ddf75b0399c65ff28f3
#
_cell.length_a   1.000
_cell.length_b   1.000
_cell.length_c   1.000
_cell.angle_alpha   90.00
_cell.angle_beta   90.00
_cell.angle_gamma   90.00
#
_symmetry.space_group_name_H-M   'P 1'
#
loop_
_entity.id
_entity.type
_entity.pdbx_description
1 polymer ?
#
loop_
_entity_poly.entity_id
_entity_poly.type
_entity_poly.pdbx_seq_one_letter_code
_entity_poly.pdbx_strand_id
1 'polypeptide(L)'
;MDLVAADRFAAISEDALDGNTSLIKKKAGHVKKVVPAYIGVEAILALQPDLVIVQENHNKAFIDALKDTGLKVMVTKVPTNLDMVQKRIALIARAVGEEERGKQIINDMDKKLAVVQSKVGKIPEEKRKIAIAYSLMGAFGSKNGLFHDICIRSGLRNGAAIAGLKRGEHLSKEKIVSTDPDLFIFPRYSATKKGDVDKLREDVLNDQSLQTVKAVKNKSYFIIADRYRYSASQYMADAILFMSEQAYPELYSDVNVGK
;
A
#
# COMPACT_ATOMS: atom_id res chain seq x y z
N MET A 1 4.77 -7.29 13.67
CA MET A 1 3.74 -7.36 14.72
C MET A 1 2.77 -8.56 14.58
N ASP A 2 2.54 -9.10 13.40
CA ASP A 2 1.77 -10.35 13.28
C ASP A 2 2.66 -11.60 13.37
N LEU A 3 3.98 -11.42 13.25
CA LEU A 3 4.98 -12.47 13.43
C LEU A 3 5.35 -12.69 14.89
N VAL A 4 5.56 -11.59 15.64
CA VAL A 4 6.05 -11.64 17.02
C VAL A 4 5.17 -10.82 17.95
N ALA A 5 5.17 -11.15 19.25
CA ALA A 5 4.48 -10.38 20.29
C ALA A 5 5.10 -8.99 20.49
N ALA A 6 4.33 -8.07 21.08
CA ALA A 6 4.74 -6.67 21.23
C ALA A 6 5.95 -6.48 22.15
N ASP A 7 6.14 -7.35 23.13
CA ASP A 7 7.28 -7.36 24.08
C ASP A 7 8.61 -7.73 23.44
N ARG A 8 8.59 -8.36 22.26
CA ARG A 8 9.82 -8.64 21.47
C ARG A 8 10.32 -7.43 20.67
N PHE A 9 9.60 -6.31 20.69
CA PHE A 9 10.06 -5.08 20.04
C PHE A 9 10.84 -4.22 21.03
N ALA A 10 12.13 -3.98 20.75
CA ALA A 10 12.93 -3.00 21.49
C ALA A 10 12.33 -1.60 21.39
N ALA A 11 11.85 -1.23 20.21
CA ALA A 11 11.07 -0.01 19.95
C ALA A 11 10.29 -0.14 18.63
N ILE A 12 9.34 0.79 18.42
CA ILE A 12 8.60 0.95 17.17
C ILE A 12 8.55 2.42 16.77
N SER A 13 8.53 2.70 15.47
CA SER A 13 8.37 4.07 14.96
C SER A 13 6.99 4.64 15.32
N GLU A 14 6.93 5.92 15.62
CA GLU A 14 5.68 6.68 15.83
C GLU A 14 4.69 6.57 14.66
N ASP A 15 5.18 6.42 13.42
CA ASP A 15 4.34 6.22 12.25
C ASP A 15 3.44 4.98 12.36
N ALA A 16 3.86 3.97 13.13
CA ALA A 16 3.05 2.78 13.37
C ALA A 16 1.81 3.07 14.21
N LEU A 17 1.76 4.19 14.92
CA LEU A 17 0.65 4.64 15.75
C LEU A 17 -0.33 5.55 14.99
N ASP A 18 0.02 6.02 13.79
CA ASP A 18 -0.92 6.79 12.96
C ASP A 18 -1.91 5.86 12.25
N GLY A 19 -3.18 5.91 12.66
CA GLY A 19 -4.24 5.07 12.09
C GLY A 19 -4.62 5.39 10.65
N ASN A 20 -4.12 6.49 10.06
CA ASN A 20 -4.38 6.83 8.66
C ASN A 20 -3.41 6.10 7.73
N THR A 21 -2.18 5.90 8.19
CA THR A 21 -1.10 5.29 7.42
C THR A 21 -0.78 3.87 7.85
N SER A 22 -1.13 3.49 9.10
CA SER A 22 -0.80 2.19 9.69
C SER A 22 -2.04 1.32 9.96
N LEU A 23 -1.98 0.07 9.53
CA LEU A 23 -2.96 -0.98 9.82
C LEU A 23 -2.69 -1.70 11.16
N ILE A 24 -1.56 -1.41 11.81
CA ILE A 24 -1.14 -2.07 13.05
C ILE A 24 -1.25 -1.17 14.29
N LYS A 25 -1.88 0.01 14.20
CA LYS A 25 -1.98 0.99 15.29
C LYS A 25 -2.35 0.36 16.65
N LYS A 26 -3.37 -0.50 16.68
CA LYS A 26 -3.81 -1.15 17.93
C LYS A 26 -2.72 -2.05 18.52
N LYS A 27 -2.03 -2.84 17.68
CA LYS A 27 -0.93 -3.73 18.09
C LYS A 27 0.31 -2.94 18.46
N ALA A 28 0.62 -1.88 17.71
CA ALA A 28 1.75 -0.99 17.97
C ALA A 28 1.65 -0.29 19.32
N GLY A 29 0.43 0.06 19.77
CA GLY A 29 0.19 0.67 21.08
C GLY A 29 0.58 -0.21 22.27
N HIS A 30 0.83 -1.50 22.08
CA HIS A 30 1.34 -2.40 23.12
C HIS A 30 2.87 -2.46 23.20
N VAL A 31 3.60 -1.84 22.27
CA VAL A 31 5.07 -1.75 22.34
C VAL A 31 5.45 -0.66 23.35
N LYS A 32 6.29 -1.01 24.31
CA LYS A 32 6.64 -0.13 25.44
C LYS A 32 7.39 1.15 25.01
N LYS A 33 8.18 1.09 23.94
CA LYS A 33 9.02 2.21 23.51
C LYS A 33 8.66 2.65 22.09
N VAL A 34 8.34 3.91 21.95
CA VAL A 34 8.06 4.58 20.67
C VAL A 34 9.21 5.52 20.38
N VAL A 35 9.68 5.54 19.15
CA VAL A 35 10.77 6.38 18.70
C VAL A 35 10.33 7.22 17.49
N PRO A 36 10.95 8.38 17.24
CA PRO A 36 10.70 9.16 16.03
C PRO A 36 10.93 8.33 14.77
N ALA A 37 10.27 8.72 13.67
CA ALA A 37 10.41 8.07 12.36
C ALA A 37 11.88 8.05 11.88
N TYR A 38 12.64 9.09 12.23
CA TYR A 38 14.07 9.21 11.97
C TYR A 38 14.84 9.22 13.29
N ILE A 39 15.57 8.16 13.56
CA ILE A 39 16.35 7.95 14.77
C ILE A 39 17.83 7.74 14.40
N GLY A 40 18.74 8.33 15.18
CA GLY A 40 20.19 8.18 14.98
C GLY A 40 20.70 6.81 15.44
N VAL A 41 21.93 6.46 14.98
CA VAL A 41 22.57 5.18 15.29
C VAL A 41 22.80 5.02 16.79
N GLU A 42 23.22 6.07 17.49
CA GLU A 42 23.47 6.08 18.94
C GLU A 42 22.19 5.77 19.73
N ALA A 43 21.05 6.32 19.29
CA ALA A 43 19.77 6.05 19.93
C ALA A 43 19.30 4.61 19.68
N ILE A 44 19.64 4.01 18.54
CA ILE A 44 19.39 2.57 18.28
C ILE A 44 20.29 1.71 19.18
N LEU A 45 21.57 2.05 19.33
CA LEU A 45 22.49 1.35 20.24
C LEU A 45 21.97 1.38 21.69
N ALA A 46 21.46 2.52 22.14
CA ALA A 46 20.89 2.67 23.49
C ALA A 46 19.64 1.78 23.74
N LEU A 47 18.98 1.30 22.67
CA LEU A 47 17.87 0.33 22.76
C LEU A 47 18.37 -1.10 22.98
N GLN A 48 19.66 -1.38 22.76
CA GLN A 48 20.27 -2.70 22.84
C GLN A 48 19.51 -3.79 22.07
N PRO A 49 19.15 -3.56 20.78
CA PRO A 49 18.44 -4.57 20.01
C PRO A 49 19.37 -5.72 19.63
N ASP A 50 18.86 -6.94 19.56
CA ASP A 50 19.58 -8.09 19.02
C ASP A 50 19.47 -8.21 17.49
N LEU A 51 18.50 -7.50 16.88
CA LEU A 51 18.30 -7.40 15.43
C LEU A 51 17.73 -6.02 15.07
N VAL A 52 18.33 -5.38 14.07
CA VAL A 52 17.79 -4.17 13.42
C VAL A 52 17.34 -4.51 12.01
N ILE A 53 16.07 -4.23 11.69
CA ILE A 53 15.53 -4.42 10.34
C ILE A 53 15.34 -3.05 9.68
N VAL A 54 16.00 -2.82 8.56
CA VAL A 54 15.96 -1.56 7.80
C VAL A 54 15.67 -1.82 6.33
N GLN A 55 15.06 -0.85 5.64
CA GLN A 55 14.83 -0.95 4.20
C GLN A 55 16.02 -0.39 3.41
N GLU A 56 16.31 -0.96 2.23
CA GLU A 56 17.42 -0.58 1.35
C GLU A 56 17.37 0.86 0.82
N ASN A 57 16.17 1.47 0.79
CA ASN A 57 15.97 2.86 0.36
C ASN A 57 16.27 3.87 1.49
N HIS A 58 16.66 3.42 2.66
CA HIS A 58 17.17 4.31 3.70
C HIS A 58 18.53 4.89 3.29
N ASN A 59 18.94 5.99 3.94
CA ASN A 59 20.25 6.60 3.66
C ASN A 59 21.37 5.55 3.79
N LYS A 60 22.20 5.42 2.74
CA LYS A 60 23.28 4.44 2.69
C LYS A 60 24.27 4.63 3.84
N ALA A 61 24.67 5.87 4.14
CA ALA A 61 25.60 6.17 5.22
C ALA A 61 25.04 5.74 6.59
N PHE A 62 23.73 5.86 6.80
CA PHE A 62 23.08 5.36 8.01
C PHE A 62 23.11 3.83 8.10
N ILE A 63 22.83 3.12 6.98
CA ILE A 63 22.89 1.65 6.95
C ILE A 63 24.31 1.16 7.22
N ASP A 64 25.31 1.79 6.61
CA ASP A 64 26.71 1.45 6.78
C ASP A 64 27.15 1.71 8.24
N ALA A 65 26.82 2.87 8.80
CA ALA A 65 27.09 3.19 10.21
C ALA A 65 26.43 2.20 11.18
N LEU A 66 25.20 1.74 10.91
CA LEU A 66 24.57 0.69 11.72
C LEU A 66 25.36 -0.63 11.68
N LYS A 67 25.84 -1.04 10.51
CA LYS A 67 26.65 -2.27 10.36
C LYS A 67 27.98 -2.17 11.10
N ASP A 68 28.61 -1.00 11.09
CA ASP A 68 29.90 -0.75 11.75
C ASP A 68 29.79 -0.81 13.28
N THR A 69 28.58 -0.76 13.85
CA THR A 69 28.35 -0.91 15.31
C THR A 69 28.52 -2.35 15.83
N GLY A 70 28.57 -3.33 14.93
CA GLY A 70 28.56 -4.75 15.30
C GLY A 70 27.14 -5.32 15.57
N LEU A 71 26.07 -4.51 15.45
CA LEU A 71 24.70 -4.98 15.53
C LEU A 71 24.37 -5.91 14.35
N LYS A 72 23.48 -6.88 14.56
CA LYS A 72 22.92 -7.66 13.48
C LYS A 72 21.94 -6.78 12.69
N VAL A 73 22.31 -6.39 11.47
CA VAL A 73 21.50 -5.52 10.60
C VAL A 73 20.98 -6.31 9.41
N MET A 74 19.66 -6.43 9.31
CA MET A 74 18.97 -7.03 8.18
C MET A 74 18.46 -5.93 7.26
N VAL A 75 19.03 -5.83 6.06
CA VAL A 75 18.56 -4.89 5.03
C VAL A 75 17.56 -5.60 4.13
N THR A 76 16.33 -5.08 4.05
CA THR A 76 15.25 -5.63 3.23
C THR A 76 15.01 -4.79 1.99
N LYS A 77 14.68 -5.44 0.87
CA LYS A 77 14.25 -4.75 -0.34
C LYS A 77 12.89 -4.05 -0.13
N VAL A 78 12.68 -2.95 -0.84
CA VAL A 78 11.37 -2.30 -0.93
C VAL A 78 10.50 -3.09 -1.91
N PRO A 79 9.40 -3.72 -1.47
CA PRO A 79 8.57 -4.50 -2.38
C PRO A 79 7.85 -3.61 -3.38
N THR A 80 7.80 -4.07 -4.62
CA THR A 80 7.05 -3.45 -5.72
C THR A 80 5.89 -4.31 -6.22
N ASN A 81 5.76 -5.53 -5.69
CA ASN A 81 4.69 -6.47 -6.02
C ASN A 81 4.43 -7.43 -4.86
N LEU A 82 3.35 -8.21 -4.98
CA LEU A 82 2.91 -9.18 -3.97
C LEU A 82 3.98 -10.25 -3.68
N ASP A 83 4.62 -10.78 -4.70
CA ASP A 83 5.61 -11.85 -4.53
C ASP A 83 6.80 -11.36 -3.68
N MET A 84 7.23 -10.12 -3.87
CA MET A 84 8.26 -9.50 -3.04
C MET A 84 7.78 -9.27 -1.61
N VAL A 85 6.49 -8.94 -1.41
CA VAL A 85 5.89 -8.82 -0.07
C VAL A 85 5.92 -10.17 0.65
N GLN A 86 5.45 -11.25 0.01
CA GLN A 86 5.46 -12.60 0.60
C GLN A 86 6.89 -13.08 0.91
N LYS A 87 7.83 -12.89 -0.02
CA LYS A 87 9.25 -13.21 0.21
C LYS A 87 9.83 -12.44 1.39
N ARG A 88 9.49 -11.16 1.55
CA ARG A 88 9.93 -10.35 2.69
C ARG A 88 9.31 -10.86 4.01
N ILE A 89 8.04 -11.24 4.02
CA ILE A 89 7.39 -11.85 5.20
C ILE A 89 8.14 -13.12 5.60
N ALA A 90 8.40 -14.05 4.66
CA ALA A 90 9.13 -15.29 4.92
C ALA A 90 10.55 -15.01 5.43
N LEU A 91 11.25 -14.04 4.85
CA LEU A 91 12.60 -13.67 5.25
C LEU A 91 12.65 -13.10 6.68
N ILE A 92 11.73 -12.21 7.02
CA ILE A 92 11.63 -11.64 8.38
C ILE A 92 11.23 -12.74 9.37
N ALA A 93 10.25 -13.59 9.02
CA ALA A 93 9.81 -14.69 9.87
C ALA A 93 11.00 -15.61 10.26
N ARG A 94 11.83 -15.97 9.28
CA ARG A 94 13.05 -16.76 9.53
C ARG A 94 14.06 -16.03 10.42
N ALA A 95 14.24 -14.72 10.21
CA ALA A 95 15.19 -13.93 11.00
C ALA A 95 14.78 -13.80 12.48
N VAL A 96 13.48 -13.89 12.78
CA VAL A 96 12.94 -13.81 14.15
C VAL A 96 12.51 -15.16 14.74
N GLY A 97 12.76 -16.29 14.02
CA GLY A 97 12.45 -17.64 14.48
C GLY A 97 10.96 -18.00 14.45
N GLU A 98 10.18 -17.40 13.53
CA GLU A 98 8.73 -17.55 13.45
C GLU A 98 8.28 -18.04 12.05
N GLU A 99 9.00 -19.01 11.48
CA GLU A 99 8.77 -19.50 10.10
C GLU A 99 7.37 -20.03 9.90
N GLU A 100 6.86 -20.83 10.84
CA GLU A 100 5.50 -21.37 10.73
C GLU A 100 4.44 -20.28 10.78
N ARG A 101 4.65 -19.27 11.62
CA ARG A 101 3.77 -18.09 11.66
C ARG A 101 3.82 -17.31 10.36
N GLY A 102 5.02 -17.16 9.77
CA GLY A 102 5.21 -16.55 8.45
C GLY A 102 4.43 -17.28 7.36
N LYS A 103 4.48 -18.62 7.33
CA LYS A 103 3.70 -19.46 6.40
C LYS A 103 2.19 -19.27 6.58
N GLN A 104 1.70 -19.24 7.83
CA GLN A 104 0.28 -19.00 8.11
C GLN A 104 -0.18 -17.64 7.57
N ILE A 105 0.60 -16.58 7.79
CA ILE A 105 0.29 -15.24 7.28
C ILE A 105 0.20 -15.24 5.75
N ILE A 106 1.15 -15.87 5.07
CA ILE A 106 1.14 -15.98 3.60
C ILE A 106 -0.06 -16.77 3.11
N ASN A 107 -0.37 -17.91 3.74
CA ASN A 107 -1.56 -18.71 3.40
C ASN A 107 -2.87 -17.91 3.58
N ASP A 108 -2.97 -17.08 4.61
CA ASP A 108 -4.16 -16.24 4.83
C ASP A 108 -4.26 -15.12 3.80
N MET A 109 -3.13 -14.58 3.31
CA MET A 109 -3.10 -13.69 2.14
C MET A 109 -3.62 -14.42 0.91
N ASP A 110 -3.11 -15.63 0.62
CA ASP A 110 -3.46 -16.40 -0.57
C ASP A 110 -4.94 -16.78 -0.60
N LYS A 111 -5.56 -17.09 0.56
CA LYS A 111 -7.01 -17.32 0.66
C LYS A 111 -7.81 -16.08 0.23
N LYS A 112 -7.44 -14.88 0.69
CA LYS A 112 -8.10 -13.62 0.29
C LYS A 112 -7.94 -13.36 -1.20
N LEU A 113 -6.74 -13.57 -1.73
CA LEU A 113 -6.44 -13.41 -3.15
C LEU A 113 -7.22 -14.41 -4.03
N ALA A 114 -7.41 -15.65 -3.55
CA ALA A 114 -8.23 -16.64 -4.23
C ALA A 114 -9.70 -16.20 -4.33
N VAL A 115 -10.25 -15.56 -3.28
CA VAL A 115 -11.58 -14.96 -3.33
C VAL A 115 -11.66 -13.92 -4.46
N VAL A 116 -10.71 -12.97 -4.50
CA VAL A 116 -10.68 -11.94 -5.56
C VAL A 116 -10.57 -12.59 -6.94
N GLN A 117 -9.63 -13.52 -7.10
CA GLN A 117 -9.41 -14.21 -8.38
C GLN A 117 -10.67 -14.97 -8.85
N SER A 118 -11.41 -15.59 -7.94
CA SER A 118 -12.67 -16.29 -8.28
C SER A 118 -13.74 -15.35 -8.83
N LYS A 119 -13.73 -14.08 -8.39
CA LYS A 119 -14.68 -13.04 -8.80
C LYS A 119 -14.26 -12.35 -10.11
N VAL A 120 -13.03 -11.84 -10.16
CA VAL A 120 -12.57 -11.02 -11.30
C VAL A 120 -11.79 -11.81 -12.36
N GLY A 121 -11.36 -13.04 -12.07
CA GLY A 121 -10.58 -13.86 -13.00
C GLY A 121 -11.33 -14.24 -14.27
N LYS A 122 -12.66 -14.18 -14.26
CA LYS A 122 -13.51 -14.44 -15.44
C LYS A 122 -13.69 -13.19 -16.32
N ILE A 123 -13.28 -12.01 -15.88
CA ILE A 123 -13.37 -10.78 -16.66
C ILE A 123 -12.17 -10.72 -17.61
N PRO A 124 -12.37 -10.77 -18.93
CA PRO A 124 -11.27 -10.59 -19.89
C PRO A 124 -10.54 -9.27 -19.62
N GLU A 125 -9.21 -9.25 -19.80
CA GLU A 125 -8.39 -8.11 -19.43
C GLU A 125 -8.86 -6.80 -20.10
N GLU A 126 -9.21 -6.86 -21.37
CA GLU A 126 -9.69 -5.73 -22.17
C GLU A 126 -11.04 -5.17 -21.67
N LYS A 127 -11.83 -5.97 -20.94
CA LYS A 127 -13.13 -5.58 -20.35
C LYS A 127 -13.02 -5.11 -18.89
N ARG A 128 -11.85 -5.20 -18.29
CA ARG A 128 -11.63 -4.73 -16.94
C ARG A 128 -11.70 -3.20 -16.90
N LYS A 129 -12.31 -2.67 -15.84
CA LYS A 129 -12.42 -1.23 -15.63
C LYS A 129 -11.04 -0.57 -15.56
N ILE A 130 -10.87 0.56 -16.25
CA ILE A 130 -9.67 1.39 -16.18
C ILE A 130 -9.82 2.33 -14.99
N ALA A 131 -8.85 2.32 -14.09
CA ALA A 131 -8.84 3.18 -12.92
C ALA A 131 -7.64 4.14 -12.93
N ILE A 132 -7.84 5.39 -12.55
CA ILE A 132 -6.77 6.35 -12.27
C ILE A 132 -6.84 6.74 -10.79
N ALA A 133 -5.72 6.59 -10.09
CA ALA A 133 -5.61 6.98 -8.70
C ALA A 133 -4.97 8.35 -8.55
N TYR A 134 -5.47 9.13 -7.59
CA TYR A 134 -4.98 10.45 -7.23
C TYR A 134 -4.30 10.47 -5.88
N SER A 135 -3.32 11.35 -5.76
CA SER A 135 -2.76 11.87 -4.51
C SER A 135 -2.86 13.39 -4.53
N LEU A 136 -2.50 14.08 -3.46
CA LEU A 136 -2.41 15.56 -3.48
C LEU A 136 -1.39 16.08 -4.48
N MET A 137 -0.46 15.24 -4.93
CA MET A 137 0.55 15.58 -5.94
C MET A 137 0.08 15.27 -7.37
N GLY A 138 -1.19 14.84 -7.56
CA GLY A 138 -1.73 14.48 -8.87
C GLY A 138 -1.96 12.98 -9.04
N ALA A 139 -2.30 12.57 -10.26
CA ALA A 139 -2.51 11.17 -10.60
C ALA A 139 -1.19 10.38 -10.55
N PHE A 140 -1.23 9.16 -9.99
CA PHE A 140 -0.06 8.32 -9.77
C PHE A 140 -0.31 6.85 -10.14
N GLY A 141 0.72 6.00 -10.01
CA GLY A 141 0.62 4.57 -10.26
C GLY A 141 1.39 4.14 -11.48
N SER A 142 2.67 4.51 -11.56
CA SER A 142 3.56 4.07 -12.66
C SER A 142 3.64 2.54 -12.75
N LYS A 143 3.88 2.03 -13.95
CA LYS A 143 4.14 0.61 -14.21
C LYS A 143 5.29 0.10 -13.32
N ASN A 144 5.19 -1.13 -12.86
CA ASN A 144 6.17 -1.77 -11.96
C ASN A 144 6.24 -1.21 -10.52
N GLY A 145 5.28 -0.37 -10.12
CA GLY A 145 5.13 0.05 -8.72
C GLY A 145 4.15 -0.83 -7.94
N LEU A 146 4.24 -0.79 -6.60
CA LEU A 146 3.36 -1.57 -5.71
C LEU A 146 1.87 -1.32 -6.00
N PHE A 147 1.48 -0.07 -6.18
CA PHE A 147 0.08 0.27 -6.50
C PHE A 147 -0.38 -0.33 -7.83
N HIS A 148 0.52 -0.40 -8.83
CA HIS A 148 0.21 -1.06 -10.10
C HIS A 148 -0.15 -2.53 -9.88
N ASP A 149 0.64 -3.26 -9.10
CA ASP A 149 0.39 -4.68 -8.81
C ASP A 149 -0.92 -4.85 -8.01
N ILE A 150 -1.19 -3.99 -7.01
CA ILE A 150 -2.47 -3.98 -6.29
C ILE A 150 -3.64 -3.77 -7.27
N CYS A 151 -3.54 -2.79 -8.16
CA CYS A 151 -4.56 -2.45 -9.14
C CYS A 151 -4.88 -3.64 -10.07
N ILE A 152 -3.85 -4.24 -10.68
CA ILE A 152 -4.03 -5.38 -11.59
C ILE A 152 -4.63 -6.60 -10.88
N ARG A 153 -4.16 -6.90 -9.68
CA ARG A 153 -4.67 -8.04 -8.89
C ARG A 153 -6.10 -7.83 -8.38
N SER A 154 -6.53 -6.57 -8.25
CA SER A 154 -7.93 -6.23 -7.95
C SER A 154 -8.87 -6.36 -9.16
N GLY A 155 -8.39 -6.83 -10.31
CA GLY A 155 -9.17 -6.95 -11.55
C GLY A 155 -9.31 -5.64 -12.31
N LEU A 156 -8.51 -4.62 -12.00
CA LEU A 156 -8.51 -3.32 -12.66
C LEU A 156 -7.37 -3.22 -13.69
N ARG A 157 -7.50 -2.28 -14.60
CA ARG A 157 -6.43 -1.79 -15.48
C ARG A 157 -5.95 -0.45 -14.94
N ASN A 158 -4.65 -0.32 -14.76
CA ASN A 158 -4.06 0.92 -14.23
C ASN A 158 -3.93 1.96 -15.34
N GLY A 159 -4.80 2.97 -15.35
CA GLY A 159 -4.84 4.02 -16.37
C GLY A 159 -3.58 4.87 -16.42
N ALA A 160 -2.94 5.13 -15.28
CA ALA A 160 -1.66 5.86 -15.26
C ALA A 160 -0.54 5.06 -15.95
N ALA A 161 -0.50 3.75 -15.77
CA ALA A 161 0.45 2.88 -16.47
C ALA A 161 0.15 2.77 -17.97
N ILE A 162 -1.15 2.71 -18.37
CA ILE A 162 -1.60 2.75 -19.77
C ILE A 162 -1.15 4.06 -20.44
N ALA A 163 -1.29 5.19 -19.75
CA ALA A 163 -0.85 6.50 -20.22
C ALA A 163 0.68 6.69 -20.23
N GLY A 164 1.44 5.65 -19.85
CA GLY A 164 2.90 5.67 -19.87
C GLY A 164 3.55 6.49 -18.75
N LEU A 165 2.85 6.71 -17.62
CA LEU A 165 3.37 7.47 -16.50
C LEU A 165 4.62 6.80 -15.92
N LYS A 166 5.73 7.55 -15.82
CA LYS A 166 6.96 7.11 -15.15
C LYS A 166 6.96 7.53 -13.67
N ARG A 167 7.83 6.89 -12.91
CA ARG A 167 8.02 7.23 -11.49
C ARG A 167 8.49 8.68 -11.33
N GLY A 168 7.80 9.43 -10.48
CA GLY A 168 8.09 10.85 -10.23
C GLY A 168 7.46 11.82 -11.21
N GLU A 169 6.76 11.34 -12.24
CA GLU A 169 5.99 12.18 -13.17
C GLU A 169 4.54 12.37 -12.67
N HIS A 170 3.90 13.42 -13.19
CA HIS A 170 2.48 13.68 -13.03
C HIS A 170 1.74 13.41 -14.34
N LEU A 171 0.55 12.82 -14.23
CA LEU A 171 -0.29 12.56 -15.40
C LEU A 171 -1.01 13.84 -15.80
N SER A 172 -0.82 14.29 -17.05
CA SER A 172 -1.52 15.46 -17.57
C SER A 172 -3.01 15.18 -17.81
N LYS A 173 -3.82 16.26 -17.86
CA LYS A 173 -5.27 16.15 -18.13
C LYS A 173 -5.55 15.54 -19.50
N GLU A 174 -4.77 15.88 -20.50
CA GLU A 174 -4.86 15.34 -21.87
C GLU A 174 -4.67 13.82 -21.86
N LYS A 175 -3.69 13.33 -21.08
CA LYS A 175 -3.46 11.87 -20.90
C LYS A 175 -4.62 11.20 -20.16
N ILE A 176 -5.23 11.87 -19.19
CA ILE A 176 -6.42 11.37 -18.50
C ILE A 176 -7.60 11.26 -19.49
N VAL A 177 -7.84 12.30 -20.27
CA VAL A 177 -8.89 12.31 -21.31
C VAL A 177 -8.66 11.20 -22.33
N SER A 178 -7.44 11.05 -22.85
CA SER A 178 -7.13 10.01 -23.85
C SER A 178 -7.18 8.59 -23.30
N THR A 179 -6.97 8.41 -21.99
CA THR A 179 -7.10 7.12 -21.30
C THR A 179 -8.56 6.75 -21.03
N ASP A 180 -9.43 7.76 -20.89
CA ASP A 180 -10.87 7.66 -20.62
C ASP A 180 -11.20 6.65 -19.50
N PRO A 181 -10.72 6.86 -18.26
CA PRO A 181 -10.91 5.91 -17.18
C PRO A 181 -12.39 5.72 -16.82
N ASP A 182 -12.72 4.50 -16.40
CA ASP A 182 -14.06 4.13 -15.95
C ASP A 182 -14.33 4.59 -14.52
N LEU A 183 -13.28 4.75 -13.70
CA LEU A 183 -13.38 5.22 -12.32
C LEU A 183 -12.12 5.94 -11.84
N PHE A 184 -12.31 6.80 -10.83
CA PHE A 184 -11.22 7.42 -10.08
C PHE A 184 -11.07 6.82 -8.68
N ILE A 185 -9.84 6.83 -8.16
CA ILE A 185 -9.51 6.39 -6.80
C ILE A 185 -8.90 7.58 -6.06
N PHE A 186 -9.63 8.12 -5.07
CA PHE A 186 -9.19 9.27 -4.29
C PHE A 186 -8.63 8.87 -2.92
N PRO A 187 -7.69 9.63 -2.36
CA PRO A 187 -7.21 9.41 -1.01
C PRO A 187 -8.28 9.79 0.02
N ARG A 188 -8.30 9.09 1.16
CA ARG A 188 -9.15 9.46 2.31
C ARG A 188 -8.55 10.56 3.16
N TYR A 189 -7.22 10.62 3.20
CA TYR A 189 -6.47 11.49 4.10
C TYR A 189 -5.16 11.92 3.44
N SER A 190 -4.68 13.09 3.84
CA SER A 190 -3.32 13.53 3.58
C SER A 190 -2.62 13.78 4.91
N ALA A 191 -1.43 13.26 5.07
CA ALA A 191 -0.61 13.48 6.27
C ALA A 191 -0.25 14.97 6.47
N THR A 192 -0.31 15.77 5.39
CA THR A 192 0.11 17.17 5.43
C THR A 192 -1.03 18.16 5.68
N LYS A 193 -2.26 17.87 5.18
CA LYS A 193 -3.40 18.79 5.33
C LYS A 193 -4.75 18.07 5.28
N LYS A 194 -5.49 18.08 6.39
CA LYS A 194 -6.87 17.62 6.45
C LYS A 194 -7.76 18.61 5.69
N GLY A 195 -8.53 18.14 4.71
CA GLY A 195 -9.40 18.99 3.89
C GLY A 195 -8.95 19.14 2.43
N ASP A 196 -7.64 19.09 2.14
CA ASP A 196 -7.12 19.20 0.77
C ASP A 196 -7.60 18.03 -0.11
N VAL A 197 -7.89 16.86 0.48
CA VAL A 197 -8.35 15.67 -0.26
C VAL A 197 -9.78 15.81 -0.76
N ASP A 198 -10.66 16.45 -0.02
CA ASP A 198 -12.04 16.74 -0.45
C ASP A 198 -12.03 17.78 -1.56
N LYS A 199 -11.24 18.84 -1.39
CA LYS A 199 -11.01 19.84 -2.42
C LYS A 199 -10.40 19.22 -3.68
N LEU A 200 -9.39 18.37 -3.57
CA LEU A 200 -8.82 17.65 -4.70
C LEU A 200 -9.90 16.88 -5.48
N ARG A 201 -10.75 16.15 -4.78
CA ARG A 201 -11.83 15.38 -5.41
C ARG A 201 -12.80 16.32 -6.14
N GLU A 202 -13.23 17.40 -5.49
CA GLU A 202 -14.13 18.37 -6.08
C GLU A 202 -13.49 19.07 -7.30
N ASP A 203 -12.25 19.49 -7.20
CA ASP A 203 -11.50 20.12 -8.29
C ASP A 203 -11.41 19.18 -9.51
N VAL A 204 -11.14 17.89 -9.31
CA VAL A 204 -11.08 16.90 -10.40
C VAL A 204 -12.44 16.65 -11.02
N LEU A 205 -13.49 16.46 -10.19
CA LEU A 205 -14.83 16.15 -10.69
C LEU A 205 -15.51 17.34 -11.38
N ASN A 206 -15.16 18.57 -11.02
CA ASN A 206 -15.70 19.81 -11.61
C ASN A 206 -14.79 20.40 -12.71
N ASP A 207 -13.67 19.78 -13.02
CA ASP A 207 -12.75 20.26 -14.04
C ASP A 207 -13.38 20.20 -15.43
N GLN A 208 -13.50 21.36 -16.10
CA GLN A 208 -14.11 21.49 -17.42
C GLN A 208 -13.42 20.62 -18.49
N SER A 209 -12.10 20.44 -18.38
CA SER A 209 -11.33 19.63 -19.33
C SER A 209 -11.56 18.13 -19.18
N LEU A 210 -12.10 17.67 -18.03
CA LEU A 210 -12.35 16.27 -17.72
C LEU A 210 -13.82 15.87 -17.88
N GLN A 211 -14.74 16.77 -18.25
CA GLN A 211 -16.18 16.50 -18.32
C GLN A 211 -16.55 15.45 -19.37
N THR A 212 -15.67 15.15 -20.33
CA THR A 212 -15.88 14.08 -21.32
C THR A 212 -15.49 12.68 -20.82
N VAL A 213 -14.73 12.59 -19.73
CA VAL A 213 -14.21 11.35 -19.15
C VAL A 213 -15.34 10.55 -18.50
N LYS A 214 -15.40 9.24 -18.75
CA LYS A 214 -16.42 8.33 -18.21
C LYS A 214 -16.55 8.40 -16.70
N ALA A 215 -15.42 8.39 -15.97
CA ALA A 215 -15.40 8.48 -14.52
C ALA A 215 -16.09 9.75 -13.99
N VAL A 216 -15.93 10.89 -14.66
CA VAL A 216 -16.58 12.16 -14.31
C VAL A 216 -18.06 12.13 -14.65
N LYS A 217 -18.42 11.76 -15.90
CA LYS A 217 -19.81 11.67 -16.36
C LYS A 217 -20.67 10.78 -15.47
N ASN A 218 -20.13 9.64 -15.07
CA ASN A 218 -20.84 8.64 -14.28
C ASN A 218 -20.68 8.85 -12.76
N LYS A 219 -19.95 9.89 -12.34
CA LYS A 219 -19.55 10.11 -10.92
C LYS A 219 -18.99 8.83 -10.30
N SER A 220 -18.19 8.09 -11.07
CA SER A 220 -17.66 6.78 -10.70
C SER A 220 -16.32 6.97 -10.00
N TYR A 221 -16.32 6.81 -8.69
CA TYR A 221 -15.10 6.84 -7.89
C TYR A 221 -15.29 6.14 -6.54
N PHE A 222 -14.18 5.80 -5.90
CA PHE A 222 -14.19 5.44 -4.49
C PHE A 222 -13.01 6.08 -3.75
N ILE A 223 -13.12 6.08 -2.42
CA ILE A 223 -12.13 6.69 -1.52
C ILE A 223 -11.39 5.56 -0.80
N ILE A 224 -10.04 5.61 -0.83
CA ILE A 224 -9.19 4.61 -0.21
C ILE A 224 -8.27 5.27 0.82
N ALA A 225 -8.08 4.64 1.98
CA ALA A 225 -7.09 5.09 2.95
C ALA A 225 -5.66 4.78 2.47
N ASP A 226 -4.71 5.65 2.79
CA ASP A 226 -3.30 5.51 2.40
C ASP A 226 -2.68 4.22 2.91
N ARG A 227 -3.10 3.75 4.10
CA ARG A 227 -2.71 2.46 4.67
C ARG A 227 -2.99 1.26 3.76
N TYR A 228 -3.94 1.34 2.83
CA TYR A 228 -4.21 0.33 1.81
C TYR A 228 -3.46 0.59 0.52
N ARG A 229 -3.39 1.85 0.06
CA ARG A 229 -2.73 2.21 -1.21
C ARG A 229 -1.25 1.87 -1.26
N TYR A 230 -0.58 1.96 -0.10
CA TYR A 230 0.86 1.74 0.03
C TYR A 230 1.20 0.51 0.87
N SER A 231 0.26 -0.41 1.03
CA SER A 231 0.44 -1.58 1.90
C SER A 231 1.45 -2.57 1.32
N ALA A 232 2.70 -2.40 1.72
CA ALA A 232 3.79 -3.32 1.41
C ALA A 232 3.96 -4.39 2.52
N SER A 233 2.86 -4.98 3.00
CA SER A 233 2.81 -5.96 4.09
C SER A 233 1.73 -7.01 3.81
N GLN A 234 1.46 -7.91 4.76
CA GLN A 234 0.37 -8.90 4.67
C GLN A 234 -0.99 -8.27 4.37
N TYR A 235 -1.18 -7.01 4.71
CA TYR A 235 -2.42 -6.27 4.43
C TYR A 235 -2.56 -5.83 2.96
N MET A 236 -1.57 -6.14 2.10
CA MET A 236 -1.72 -5.96 0.66
C MET A 236 -2.87 -6.81 0.09
N ALA A 237 -3.08 -8.01 0.63
CA ALA A 237 -4.23 -8.85 0.25
C ALA A 237 -5.58 -8.20 0.62
N ASP A 238 -5.65 -7.52 1.79
CA ASP A 238 -6.84 -6.75 2.19
C ASP A 238 -7.06 -5.54 1.27
N ALA A 239 -5.99 -4.86 0.86
CA ALA A 239 -6.07 -3.74 -0.08
C ALA A 239 -6.59 -4.20 -1.46
N ILE A 240 -6.11 -5.33 -1.96
CA ILE A 240 -6.55 -5.93 -3.23
C ILE A 240 -8.02 -6.31 -3.16
N LEU A 241 -8.46 -6.98 -2.08
CA LEU A 241 -9.85 -7.36 -1.87
C LEU A 241 -10.74 -6.10 -1.81
N PHE A 242 -10.40 -5.13 -0.96
CA PHE A 242 -11.15 -3.88 -0.84
C PHE A 242 -11.30 -3.15 -2.18
N MET A 243 -10.22 -3.00 -2.94
CA MET A 243 -10.27 -2.33 -4.24
C MET A 243 -11.14 -3.09 -5.25
N SER A 244 -11.09 -4.42 -5.22
CA SER A 244 -11.94 -5.25 -6.08
C SER A 244 -13.43 -5.10 -5.74
N GLU A 245 -13.78 -5.12 -4.44
CA GLU A 245 -15.16 -4.90 -3.96
C GLU A 245 -15.69 -3.53 -4.35
N GLN A 246 -14.86 -2.49 -4.22
CA GLN A 246 -15.26 -1.13 -4.61
C GLN A 246 -15.43 -0.96 -6.12
N ALA A 247 -14.60 -1.64 -6.90
CA ALA A 247 -14.65 -1.55 -8.36
C ALA A 247 -15.79 -2.39 -8.98
N TYR A 248 -16.11 -3.54 -8.37
CA TYR A 248 -17.07 -4.53 -8.87
C TYR A 248 -18.06 -4.97 -7.78
N PRO A 249 -18.80 -4.05 -7.13
CA PRO A 249 -19.68 -4.41 -6.01
C PRO A 249 -20.72 -5.48 -6.39
N GLU A 250 -21.12 -5.53 -7.66
CA GLU A 250 -22.03 -6.53 -8.19
C GLU A 250 -21.51 -7.98 -8.10
N LEU A 251 -20.19 -8.18 -8.08
CA LEU A 251 -19.59 -9.51 -7.96
C LEU A 251 -19.50 -9.99 -6.51
N TYR A 252 -19.73 -9.13 -5.53
CA TYR A 252 -19.59 -9.40 -4.10
C TYR A 252 -20.91 -9.34 -3.33
N SER A 253 -22.05 -9.19 -4.02
CA SER A 253 -23.38 -9.12 -3.39
C SER A 253 -23.72 -10.36 -2.55
N ASP A 254 -23.15 -11.53 -2.89
CA ASP A 254 -23.41 -12.80 -2.21
C ASP A 254 -22.45 -13.10 -1.06
N VAL A 255 -21.44 -12.24 -0.86
CA VAL A 255 -20.42 -12.42 0.17
C VAL A 255 -20.75 -11.54 1.37
N ASN A 256 -21.39 -12.11 2.41
CA ASN A 256 -21.47 -11.48 3.73
C ASN A 256 -20.07 -11.38 4.32
N VAL A 257 -19.29 -10.38 3.90
CA VAL A 257 -18.02 -10.05 4.54
C VAL A 257 -18.38 -9.27 5.80
N GLY A 258 -18.24 -9.90 6.96
CA GLY A 258 -18.52 -9.30 8.25
C GLY A 258 -17.89 -7.90 8.35
N LYS A 259 -18.76 -6.90 8.53
CA LYS A 259 -18.42 -5.49 8.76
C LYS A 259 -17.76 -5.31 10.13
#